data_871af1a11c6bfb8b3400ca1591d00fe9
#
_entry.id   871af1a11c6bfb8b3400ca1591d00fe9
#
_cell.length_a   1.000
_cell.length_b   1.000
_cell.length_c   1.000
_cell.angle_alpha   90.00
_cell.angle_beta   90.00
_cell.angle_gamma   90.00
#
_symmetry.space_group_name_H-M   'P 1'
#
loop_
_entity.id
_entity.type
_entity.pdbx_description
1 polymer ?
#
loop_
_entity_poly.entity_id
_entity_poly.type
_entity_poly.pdbx_seq_one_letter_code
_entity_poly.pdbx_strand_id
1 'polypeptide(L)'
;MAIQFRRSALCAGIAALFASAFAAQAADIPQVKVTVNDKQCEPMTITVNSGKTQFIIQNHSQKALEWEILKGVMVVEERENIAPGFSQKMTANLQPGEYDMTCGLLTNPKGKLIVKGSATADAAKGTALLSLGDAITAYKAYVTKETADLVTGTKAFTDAVK
;
A
#
# COMPACT_ATOMS: atom_id res chain seq x y z
N MET A 1 -14.09 -14.13 -88.76
CA MET A 1 -14.81 -14.57 -87.58
C MET A 1 -13.90 -14.28 -86.36
N ALA A 2 -14.11 -13.11 -85.67
CA ALA A 2 -13.22 -12.62 -84.64
C ALA A 2 -13.98 -12.66 -83.31
N ILE A 3 -13.48 -13.40 -82.37
CA ILE A 3 -14.04 -13.56 -81.03
C ILE A 3 -13.37 -12.53 -80.13
N GLN A 4 -14.16 -11.54 -79.68
CA GLN A 4 -13.69 -10.55 -78.70
C GLN A 4 -13.83 -11.11 -77.26
N PHE A 5 -12.70 -11.28 -76.57
CA PHE A 5 -12.68 -11.54 -75.16
C PHE A 5 -12.84 -10.23 -74.35
N ARG A 6 -13.96 -10.11 -73.65
CA ARG A 6 -14.17 -9.04 -72.65
C ARG A 6 -13.37 -9.38 -71.39
N ARG A 7 -12.40 -8.55 -71.07
CA ARG A 7 -11.68 -8.58 -69.78
C ARG A 7 -12.49 -7.80 -68.76
N SER A 8 -13.12 -8.51 -67.82
CA SER A 8 -13.72 -7.90 -66.64
C SER A 8 -12.62 -7.61 -65.65
N ALA A 9 -12.42 -6.33 -65.32
CA ALA A 9 -11.50 -5.89 -64.29
C ALA A 9 -12.19 -6.06 -62.91
N LEU A 10 -11.69 -6.98 -62.11
CA LEU A 10 -12.04 -7.11 -60.69
C LEU A 10 -11.23 -6.08 -59.90
N CYS A 11 -11.88 -5.02 -59.44
CA CYS A 11 -11.30 -4.12 -58.43
C CYS A 11 -11.34 -4.80 -57.06
N ALA A 12 -10.23 -5.35 -56.62
CA ALA A 12 -10.06 -5.81 -55.24
C ALA A 12 -9.77 -4.57 -54.37
N GLY A 13 -10.78 -4.17 -53.58
CA GLY A 13 -10.64 -3.12 -52.56
C GLY A 13 -9.89 -3.69 -51.35
N ILE A 14 -8.66 -3.24 -51.12
CA ILE A 14 -7.90 -3.54 -49.94
C ILE A 14 -8.39 -2.58 -48.83
N ALA A 15 -9.25 -3.03 -47.96
CA ALA A 15 -9.60 -2.32 -46.74
C ALA A 15 -8.42 -2.45 -45.75
N ALA A 16 -7.61 -1.40 -45.66
CA ALA A 16 -6.57 -1.31 -44.63
C ALA A 16 -7.22 -1.03 -43.27
N LEU A 17 -7.34 -2.05 -42.44
CA LEU A 17 -7.70 -1.95 -41.04
C LEU A 17 -6.51 -1.34 -40.29
N PHE A 18 -6.54 -0.03 -40.03
CA PHE A 18 -5.64 0.60 -39.06
C PHE A 18 -6.04 0.17 -37.66
N ALA A 19 -5.41 -0.87 -37.16
CA ALA A 19 -5.44 -1.22 -35.75
C ALA A 19 -4.63 -0.18 -34.97
N SER A 20 -5.31 0.84 -34.45
CA SER A 20 -4.69 1.79 -33.52
C SER A 20 -4.36 1.05 -32.22
N ALA A 21 -3.11 0.59 -32.08
CA ALA A 21 -2.59 0.09 -30.82
C ALA A 21 -2.51 1.27 -29.84
N PHE A 22 -3.50 1.38 -28.96
CA PHE A 22 -3.38 2.21 -27.77
C PHE A 22 -2.30 1.58 -26.89
N ALA A 23 -1.07 2.07 -26.98
CA ALA A 23 -0.06 1.78 -25.98
C ALA A 23 -0.54 2.41 -24.66
N ALA A 24 -1.05 1.59 -23.77
CA ALA A 24 -1.28 1.99 -22.39
C ALA A 24 0.08 2.34 -21.78
N GLN A 25 0.41 3.63 -21.74
CA GLN A 25 1.57 4.11 -21.01
C GLN A 25 1.29 3.82 -19.54
N ALA A 26 2.05 2.89 -18.96
CA ALA A 26 2.08 2.72 -17.51
C ALA A 26 2.56 4.06 -16.93
N ALA A 27 1.69 4.74 -16.20
CA ALA A 27 2.06 5.98 -15.55
C ALA A 27 3.22 5.69 -14.58
N ASP A 28 4.33 6.43 -14.73
CA ASP A 28 5.46 6.31 -13.83
C ASP A 28 5.01 6.58 -12.39
N ILE A 29 5.33 5.66 -11.49
CA ILE A 29 5.02 5.82 -10.06
C ILE A 29 5.89 6.96 -9.53
N PRO A 30 5.29 8.02 -8.94
CA PRO A 30 6.05 9.11 -8.34
C PRO A 30 7.06 8.58 -7.31
N GLN A 31 8.29 9.10 -7.36
CA GLN A 31 9.35 8.69 -6.45
C GLN A 31 9.68 9.81 -5.46
N VAL A 32 9.84 9.43 -4.19
CA VAL A 32 10.24 10.33 -3.11
C VAL A 32 11.47 9.75 -2.41
N LYS A 33 12.52 10.55 -2.28
CA LYS A 33 13.72 10.17 -1.57
C LYS A 33 13.64 10.64 -0.11
N VAL A 34 13.97 9.74 0.80
CA VAL A 34 14.05 10.00 2.24
C VAL A 34 15.42 9.57 2.73
N THR A 35 16.17 10.48 3.29
CA THR A 35 17.45 10.17 3.96
C THR A 35 17.21 10.14 5.46
N VAL A 36 17.64 9.08 6.13
CA VAL A 36 17.54 8.95 7.59
C VAL A 36 18.95 8.98 8.15
N ASN A 37 19.18 9.90 9.08
CA ASN A 37 20.44 10.00 9.82
C ASN A 37 20.22 9.72 11.32
N ASP A 38 21.29 9.85 12.14
CA ASP A 38 21.19 9.54 13.57
C ASP A 38 20.30 10.49 14.38
N LYS A 39 19.71 11.53 13.73
CA LYS A 39 18.92 12.56 14.41
C LYS A 39 17.51 12.69 13.86
N GLN A 40 17.30 12.50 12.56
CA GLN A 40 16.03 12.79 11.90
C GLN A 40 15.95 12.20 10.50
N CYS A 41 14.77 12.32 9.88
CA CYS A 41 14.58 12.18 8.44
C CYS A 41 14.89 13.49 7.69
N GLU A 42 15.25 13.37 6.44
CA GLU A 42 15.38 14.49 5.50
C GLU A 42 14.70 14.12 4.18
N PRO A 43 13.61 14.82 3.82
CA PRO A 43 12.95 15.89 4.58
C PRO A 43 12.09 15.37 5.74
N MET A 44 11.87 16.23 6.76
CA MET A 44 10.97 15.94 7.90
C MET A 44 9.49 16.04 7.53
N THR A 45 9.16 16.70 6.43
CA THR A 45 7.79 16.80 5.92
C THR A 45 7.78 16.48 4.44
N ILE A 46 6.96 15.53 4.06
CA ILE A 46 6.77 15.08 2.67
C ILE A 46 5.33 15.37 2.29
N THR A 47 5.11 15.87 1.07
CA THR A 47 3.78 16.02 0.49
C THR A 47 3.71 15.24 -0.81
N VAL A 48 2.72 14.34 -0.93
CA VAL A 48 2.47 13.54 -2.14
C VAL A 48 0.98 13.60 -2.51
N ASN A 49 0.64 13.15 -3.71
CA ASN A 49 -0.74 12.91 -4.09
C ASN A 49 -1.19 11.51 -3.64
N SER A 50 -2.50 11.35 -3.48
CA SER A 50 -3.09 10.03 -3.20
C SER A 50 -2.81 9.04 -4.32
N GLY A 51 -2.74 7.77 -3.96
CA GLY A 51 -2.40 6.67 -4.85
C GLY A 51 -1.02 6.10 -4.59
N LYS A 52 -0.43 5.46 -5.61
CA LYS A 52 0.87 4.80 -5.48
C LYS A 52 2.02 5.82 -5.48
N THR A 53 2.87 5.73 -4.47
CA THR A 53 4.14 6.48 -4.36
C THR A 53 5.26 5.50 -3.98
N GLN A 54 6.40 5.60 -4.64
CA GLN A 54 7.60 4.84 -4.30
C GLN A 54 8.53 5.70 -3.46
N PHE A 55 8.82 5.26 -2.24
CA PHE A 55 9.81 5.85 -1.36
C PHE A 55 11.14 5.17 -1.55
N ILE A 56 12.22 5.95 -1.65
CA ILE A 56 13.60 5.50 -1.69
C ILE A 56 14.23 5.92 -0.38
N ILE A 57 14.35 4.98 0.55
CA ILE A 57 14.83 5.22 1.90
C ILE A 57 16.34 4.96 1.92
N GLN A 58 17.13 5.97 2.30
CA GLN A 58 18.59 5.88 2.44
C GLN A 58 18.97 5.96 3.91
N ASN A 59 19.69 4.96 4.39
CA ASN A 59 20.21 4.96 5.74
C ASN A 59 21.61 5.61 5.79
N HIS A 60 21.68 6.81 6.33
CA HIS A 60 22.92 7.54 6.63
C HIS A 60 23.24 7.53 8.14
N SER A 61 22.57 6.71 8.93
CA SER A 61 22.86 6.49 10.34
C SER A 61 23.94 5.42 10.53
N GLN A 62 24.40 5.25 11.77
CA GLN A 62 25.42 4.25 12.12
C GLN A 62 24.82 2.87 12.46
N LYS A 63 23.51 2.73 12.47
CA LYS A 63 22.81 1.49 12.84
C LYS A 63 21.84 1.05 11.74
N ALA A 64 21.55 -0.23 11.70
CA ALA A 64 20.41 -0.71 10.93
C ALA A 64 19.14 -0.07 11.48
N LEU A 65 18.24 0.33 10.60
CA LEU A 65 16.99 1.00 10.96
C LEU A 65 15.80 0.40 10.20
N GLU A 66 14.63 0.71 10.70
CA GLU A 66 13.36 0.55 10.01
C GLU A 66 12.75 1.92 9.70
N TRP A 67 11.95 1.96 8.67
CA TRP A 67 11.23 3.16 8.29
C TRP A 67 9.78 2.81 8.00
N GLU A 68 8.86 3.48 8.68
CA GLU A 68 7.45 3.18 8.66
C GLU A 68 6.61 4.40 8.31
N ILE A 69 5.47 4.17 7.66
CA ILE A 69 4.38 5.13 7.52
C ILE A 69 3.27 4.71 8.48
N LEU A 70 2.90 5.61 9.38
CA LEU A 70 1.92 5.36 10.43
C LEU A 70 0.68 6.22 10.25
N LYS A 71 -0.50 5.63 10.47
CA LYS A 71 -1.75 6.37 10.67
C LYS A 71 -2.22 6.18 12.09
N GLY A 72 -1.93 7.18 12.94
CA GLY A 72 -2.06 7.03 14.38
C GLY A 72 -1.10 5.96 14.91
N VAL A 73 -1.64 4.86 15.43
CA VAL A 73 -0.86 3.72 15.95
C VAL A 73 -0.73 2.57 14.94
N MET A 74 -1.36 2.69 13.78
CA MET A 74 -1.36 1.62 12.77
C MET A 74 -0.23 1.83 11.77
N VAL A 75 0.57 0.77 11.57
CA VAL A 75 1.55 0.71 10.49
C VAL A 75 0.79 0.52 9.16
N VAL A 76 1.03 1.42 8.21
CA VAL A 76 0.45 1.37 6.86
C VAL A 76 1.38 0.65 5.90
N GLU A 77 2.66 0.98 5.93
CA GLU A 77 3.74 0.37 5.17
C GLU A 77 5.06 0.53 5.92
N GLU A 78 5.98 -0.43 5.75
CA GLU A 78 7.26 -0.43 6.43
C GLU A 78 8.40 -1.03 5.59
N ARG A 79 9.62 -0.66 5.93
CA ARG A 79 10.86 -1.31 5.49
C ARG A 79 11.78 -1.51 6.67
N GLU A 80 12.09 -2.77 6.89
CA GLU A 80 12.95 -3.20 7.98
C GLU A 80 14.39 -3.45 7.52
N ASN A 81 15.30 -3.48 8.49
CA ASN A 81 16.68 -3.92 8.31
C ASN A 81 17.46 -3.17 7.21
N ILE A 82 17.25 -1.86 7.09
CA ILE A 82 18.04 -1.03 6.19
C ILE A 82 19.41 -0.81 6.84
N ALA A 83 20.44 -1.50 6.36
CA ALA A 83 21.77 -1.39 6.92
C ALA A 83 22.42 0.01 6.66
N PRO A 84 23.38 0.45 7.50
CA PRO A 84 24.11 1.70 7.28
C PRO A 84 24.70 1.81 5.88
N GLY A 85 24.52 2.95 5.23
CA GLY A 85 24.99 3.23 3.87
C GLY A 85 24.14 2.62 2.75
N PHE A 86 23.14 1.82 3.06
CA PHE A 86 22.26 1.20 2.06
C PHE A 86 20.96 1.96 1.84
N SER A 87 20.33 1.65 0.72
CA SER A 87 19.01 2.18 0.35
C SER A 87 18.06 1.04 0.05
N GLN A 88 16.79 1.21 0.42
CA GLN A 88 15.71 0.32 0.02
C GLN A 88 14.57 1.09 -0.62
N LYS A 89 13.80 0.41 -1.47
CA LYS A 89 12.60 0.96 -2.11
C LYS A 89 11.37 0.35 -1.48
N MET A 90 10.37 1.19 -1.25
CA MET A 90 9.06 0.82 -0.74
C MET A 90 7.98 1.51 -1.56
N THR A 91 6.97 0.78 -1.99
CA THR A 91 5.82 1.37 -2.70
C THR A 91 4.61 1.30 -1.80
N ALA A 92 4.05 2.45 -1.46
CA ALA A 92 2.83 2.58 -0.68
C ALA A 92 1.67 3.08 -1.57
N ASN A 93 0.46 2.56 -1.33
CA ASN A 93 -0.76 3.07 -1.94
C ASN A 93 -1.54 3.87 -0.89
N LEU A 94 -1.38 5.19 -0.91
CA LEU A 94 -1.80 6.07 0.16
C LEU A 94 -3.12 6.76 -0.14
N GLN A 95 -4.01 6.78 0.86
CA GLN A 95 -5.24 7.55 0.84
C GLN A 95 -4.99 8.98 1.31
N PRO A 96 -5.82 9.97 0.91
CA PRO A 96 -5.70 11.33 1.39
C PRO A 96 -5.72 11.40 2.93
N GLY A 97 -4.87 12.24 3.50
CA GLY A 97 -4.77 12.43 4.94
C GLY A 97 -3.37 12.74 5.42
N GLU A 98 -3.23 12.81 6.72
CA GLU A 98 -1.95 13.01 7.41
C GLU A 98 -1.49 11.68 8.02
N TYR A 99 -0.19 11.46 7.90
CA TYR A 99 0.52 10.29 8.40
C TYR A 99 1.78 10.74 9.14
N ASP A 100 2.23 9.93 10.06
CA ASP A 100 3.56 10.06 10.64
C ASP A 100 4.55 9.16 9.89
N MET A 101 5.82 9.55 9.87
CA MET A 101 6.93 8.71 9.42
C MET A 101 7.86 8.46 10.60
N THR A 102 8.26 7.21 10.84
CA THR A 102 9.37 6.96 11.75
C THR A 102 10.67 7.36 11.06
N CYS A 103 11.62 7.89 11.84
CA CYS A 103 12.93 8.29 11.32
C CYS A 103 14.02 7.35 11.85
N GLY A 104 13.74 6.06 11.80
CA GLY A 104 14.64 4.96 12.11
C GLY A 104 14.74 4.68 13.60
N LEU A 105 15.45 5.49 14.36
CA LEU A 105 15.64 5.27 15.79
C LEU A 105 14.44 5.81 16.59
N LEU A 106 14.08 5.10 17.67
CA LEU A 106 12.99 5.51 18.57
C LEU A 106 13.21 6.89 19.22
N THR A 107 14.47 7.32 19.33
CA THR A 107 14.85 8.63 19.87
C THR A 107 14.72 9.76 18.86
N ASN A 108 14.57 9.44 17.57
CA ASN A 108 14.44 10.43 16.52
C ASN A 108 13.01 11.01 16.50
N PRO A 109 12.83 12.30 16.17
CA PRO A 109 11.50 12.87 16.00
C PRO A 109 10.81 12.21 14.80
N LYS A 110 9.49 12.02 14.91
CA LYS A 110 8.68 11.57 13.78
C LYS A 110 8.57 12.66 12.72
N GLY A 111 8.71 12.27 11.46
CA GLY A 111 8.40 13.13 10.33
C GLY A 111 6.90 13.14 10.01
N LYS A 112 6.50 14.01 9.08
CA LYS A 112 5.13 14.13 8.58
C LYS A 112 5.02 13.79 7.12
N LEU A 113 4.00 13.00 6.77
CA LEU A 113 3.65 12.71 5.38
C LEU A 113 2.22 13.19 5.12
N ILE A 114 2.08 14.17 4.23
CA ILE A 114 0.79 14.78 3.86
C ILE A 114 0.40 14.23 2.49
N VAL A 115 -0.71 13.52 2.43
CA VAL A 115 -1.25 12.96 1.20
C VAL A 115 -2.42 13.81 0.73
N LYS A 116 -2.24 14.50 -0.40
CA LYS A 116 -3.24 15.38 -1.03
C LYS A 116 -4.14 14.58 -2.00
N GLY A 117 -5.37 15.06 -2.17
CA GLY A 117 -6.32 14.53 -3.14
C GLY A 117 -7.67 14.23 -2.51
N SER A 118 -8.62 13.84 -3.34
CA SER A 118 -9.89 13.29 -2.88
C SER A 118 -9.73 11.78 -2.70
N ALA A 119 -10.34 11.21 -1.67
CA ALA A 119 -10.48 9.77 -1.58
C ALA A 119 -11.23 9.28 -2.83
N THR A 120 -10.57 8.51 -3.69
CA THR A 120 -11.25 7.91 -4.83
C THR A 120 -12.20 6.82 -4.33
N ALA A 121 -13.36 6.69 -4.97
CA ALA A 121 -14.38 5.69 -4.61
C ALA A 121 -13.87 4.23 -4.61
N ASP A 122 -12.69 3.97 -5.17
CA ASP A 122 -12.04 2.66 -5.15
C ASP A 122 -11.50 2.25 -3.76
N ALA A 123 -11.28 3.21 -2.86
CA ALA A 123 -10.96 2.92 -1.46
C ALA A 123 -12.17 2.31 -0.70
N ALA A 124 -13.39 2.52 -1.19
CA ALA A 124 -14.60 1.97 -0.58
C ALA A 124 -14.86 0.50 -0.95
N LYS A 125 -14.15 -0.07 -1.92
CA LYS A 125 -14.31 -1.48 -2.34
C LYS A 125 -13.36 -2.46 -1.64
N GLY A 126 -12.35 -1.96 -0.95
CA GLY A 126 -11.48 -2.77 -0.13
C GLY A 126 -12.01 -2.87 1.29
N THR A 127 -12.70 -3.94 1.61
CA THR A 127 -13.28 -4.25 2.91
C THR A 127 -14.56 -3.46 3.19
N ALA A 128 -15.71 -4.12 3.17
CA ALA A 128 -16.81 -3.71 4.02
C ALA A 128 -16.21 -3.66 5.45
N LEU A 129 -15.83 -2.47 5.87
CA LEU A 129 -15.48 -2.22 7.26
C LEU A 129 -16.74 -2.63 8.04
N LEU A 130 -16.67 -3.82 8.65
CA LEU A 130 -17.52 -4.09 9.80
C LEU A 130 -17.51 -2.78 10.58
N SER A 131 -18.67 -2.20 10.83
CA SER A 131 -18.66 -0.94 11.58
C SER A 131 -17.83 -1.18 12.83
N LEU A 132 -17.09 -0.20 13.30
CA LEU A 132 -16.28 -0.35 14.50
C LEU A 132 -17.12 -0.93 15.65
N GLY A 133 -18.43 -0.60 15.67
CA GLY A 133 -19.41 -1.17 16.60
C GLY A 133 -19.58 -2.67 16.45
N ASP A 134 -19.68 -3.17 15.22
CA ASP A 134 -19.83 -4.62 14.97
C ASP A 134 -18.57 -5.38 15.34
N ALA A 135 -17.38 -4.84 15.02
CA ALA A 135 -16.10 -5.41 15.40
C ALA A 135 -15.92 -5.47 16.91
N ILE A 136 -16.27 -4.39 17.63
CA ILE A 136 -16.23 -4.36 19.10
C ILE A 136 -17.21 -5.37 19.70
N THR A 137 -18.40 -5.50 19.13
CA THR A 137 -19.42 -6.44 19.61
C THR A 137 -18.96 -7.89 19.41
N ALA A 138 -18.43 -8.21 18.24
CA ALA A 138 -17.87 -9.53 17.94
C ALA A 138 -16.68 -9.87 18.87
N TYR A 139 -15.78 -8.92 19.09
CA TYR A 139 -14.65 -9.09 20.00
C TYR A 139 -15.09 -9.31 21.46
N LYS A 140 -16.06 -8.54 21.94
CA LYS A 140 -16.59 -8.75 23.31
C LYS A 140 -17.23 -10.13 23.46
N ALA A 141 -18.02 -10.57 22.48
CA ALA A 141 -18.62 -11.91 22.49
C ALA A 141 -17.55 -13.01 22.51
N TYR A 142 -16.51 -12.88 21.69
CA TYR A 142 -15.37 -13.80 21.70
C TYR A 142 -14.68 -13.86 23.05
N VAL A 143 -14.25 -12.72 23.61
CA VAL A 143 -13.55 -12.66 24.90
C VAL A 143 -14.41 -13.24 26.01
N THR A 144 -15.71 -12.94 26.05
CA THR A 144 -16.63 -13.47 27.06
C THR A 144 -16.71 -15.00 26.98
N LYS A 145 -16.81 -15.55 25.77
CA LYS A 145 -16.86 -17.00 25.57
C LYS A 145 -15.57 -17.68 26.01
N GLU A 146 -14.42 -17.21 25.54
CA GLU A 146 -13.12 -17.81 25.87
C GLU A 146 -12.81 -17.73 27.37
N THR A 147 -13.21 -16.65 28.03
CA THR A 147 -13.05 -16.51 29.48
C THR A 147 -13.94 -17.50 30.23
N ALA A 148 -15.19 -17.71 29.81
CA ALA A 148 -16.08 -18.69 30.43
C ALA A 148 -15.58 -20.13 30.23
N ASP A 149 -15.08 -20.44 29.03
CA ASP A 149 -14.49 -21.76 28.75
C ASP A 149 -13.22 -22.02 29.60
N LEU A 150 -12.36 -21.01 29.74
CA LEU A 150 -11.18 -21.08 30.58
C LEU A 150 -11.56 -21.36 32.06
N VAL A 151 -12.52 -20.62 32.59
CA VAL A 151 -13.00 -20.82 33.99
C VAL A 151 -13.57 -22.22 34.17
N THR A 152 -14.37 -22.68 33.21
CA THR A 152 -14.98 -24.01 33.26
C THR A 152 -13.92 -25.12 33.20
N GLY A 153 -12.96 -24.99 32.26
CA GLY A 153 -11.86 -25.96 32.14
C GLY A 153 -10.94 -25.98 33.35
N THR A 154 -10.63 -24.82 33.94
CA THR A 154 -9.81 -24.72 35.15
C THR A 154 -10.51 -25.36 36.33
N LYS A 155 -11.82 -25.14 36.45
CA LYS A 155 -12.61 -25.79 37.54
C LYS A 155 -12.64 -27.30 37.37
N ALA A 156 -12.93 -27.79 36.16
CA ALA A 156 -12.93 -29.23 35.89
C ALA A 156 -11.57 -29.88 36.20
N PHE A 157 -10.47 -29.23 35.81
CA PHE A 157 -9.13 -29.68 36.16
C PHE A 157 -8.88 -29.72 37.66
N THR A 158 -9.26 -28.65 38.37
CA THR A 158 -9.08 -28.57 39.83
C THR A 158 -9.87 -29.65 40.57
N ASP A 159 -11.07 -29.97 40.08
CA ASP A 159 -11.91 -31.02 40.70
C ASP A 159 -11.38 -32.44 40.41
N ALA A 160 -10.73 -32.62 39.24
CA ALA A 160 -10.14 -33.92 38.88
C ALA A 160 -8.83 -34.25 39.58
N VAL A 161 -8.12 -33.27 40.16
CA VAL A 161 -6.83 -33.45 40.87
C VAL A 161 -6.97 -33.44 42.39
N LYS A 162 -8.18 -33.36 42.94
CA LYS A 162 -8.51 -33.53 44.37
C LYS A 162 -8.78 -34.99 44.69
#